data_db0bb6c9a894b74c4ba48fee766a7080
#
_entry.id   db0bb6c9a894b74c4ba48fee766a7080
#
_cell.length_a   1.000
_cell.length_b   1.000
_cell.length_c   1.000
_cell.angle_alpha   90.00
_cell.angle_beta   90.00
_cell.angle_gamma   90.00
#
_symmetry.space_group_name_H-M   'P 1'
#
loop_
_entity.id
_entity.type
_entity.pdbx_description
1 polymer ?
#
loop_
_entity_poly.entity_id
_entity_poly.type
_entity_poly.pdbx_seq_one_letter_code
_entity_poly.pdbx_strand_id
1 'polypeptide(L)'
;ALENMLADGDTDYLEPEEKDRLLHMDDREMLEQVFDKLHEVSISRALKTEAELHALQNQINPHFLYNTLEIIRSRAMRRGSEDVAEMAEALGMLFRYCINSPGELATLAQELDNVHHYLLIQRYRYGDRFTYEEHIENEDVMDSSLPVMTLQPLVENALSHGINRRVDGGKITMRVESIGSRLQISVEDNGVGIAEDELRRVRKSLRERSGPIERRADSSRSTGIALRNVNRRIQFYFGMQYGVDVASTQDIGTTVIVTLPQMRGN
;
A
#
# COMPACT_ATOMS: atom_id res chain seq x y z
N ALA A 1 40.88 20.52 9.66
CA ALA A 1 39.67 19.91 10.27
C ALA A 1 39.77 18.39 10.26
N LEU A 2 40.25 17.78 9.15
CA LEU A 2 40.43 16.34 8.99
C LEU A 2 41.60 15.81 9.85
N GLU A 3 42.70 16.55 9.94
CA GLU A 3 43.81 16.19 10.81
C GLU A 3 43.42 16.09 12.29
N ASN A 4 42.44 16.88 12.74
CA ASN A 4 41.89 16.80 14.10
C ASN A 4 40.92 15.63 14.30
N MET A 5 40.20 15.20 13.27
CA MET A 5 39.34 13.98 13.34
C MET A 5 40.17 12.69 13.34
N LEU A 6 41.28 12.67 12.62
CA LEU A 6 42.22 11.53 12.62
C LEU A 6 43.04 11.44 13.90
N ALA A 7 43.18 12.53 14.66
CA ALA A 7 43.88 12.57 15.94
C ALA A 7 43.02 12.14 17.15
N ASP A 8 41.70 12.19 17.03
CA ASP A 8 40.73 11.94 18.13
C ASP A 8 40.31 10.45 18.29
N GLY A 9 41.03 9.50 17.69
CA GLY A 9 40.95 8.07 18.06
C GLY A 9 39.75 7.28 17.51
N ASP A 10 38.89 7.86 16.69
CA ASP A 10 37.68 7.19 16.13
C ASP A 10 38.00 6.41 14.84
N THR A 11 39.26 6.16 14.54
CA THR A 11 39.73 5.49 13.32
C THR A 11 40.46 4.16 13.60
N ASP A 12 40.19 3.53 14.73
CA ASP A 12 40.83 2.25 15.14
C ASP A 12 40.46 1.04 14.25
N TYR A 13 39.52 1.22 13.32
CA TYR A 13 39.08 0.18 12.36
C TYR A 13 39.69 0.34 10.97
N LEU A 14 40.58 1.32 10.75
CA LEU A 14 41.28 1.48 9.47
C LEU A 14 42.70 0.88 9.58
N GLU A 15 43.03 0.05 8.59
CA GLU A 15 44.38 -0.48 8.46
C GLU A 15 45.42 0.64 8.24
N PRO A 16 46.67 0.49 8.72
CA PRO A 16 47.70 1.54 8.61
C PRO A 16 47.94 2.04 7.18
N GLU A 17 47.80 1.15 6.18
CA GLU A 17 47.93 1.50 4.75
C GLU A 17 46.76 2.32 4.22
N GLU A 18 45.57 2.15 4.76
CA GLU A 18 44.39 2.95 4.42
C GLU A 18 44.48 4.37 5.02
N LYS A 19 45.04 4.49 6.25
CA LYS A 19 45.27 5.79 6.88
C LYS A 19 46.27 6.63 6.09
N ASP A 20 47.34 6.02 5.62
CA ASP A 20 48.41 6.71 4.86
C ASP A 20 47.90 7.15 3.48
N ARG A 21 47.03 6.35 2.85
CA ARG A 21 46.35 6.69 1.60
C ARG A 21 45.43 7.88 1.73
N LEU A 22 44.60 7.93 2.78
CA LEU A 22 43.66 9.03 3.05
C LEU A 22 44.36 10.36 3.33
N LEU A 23 45.57 10.33 3.95
CA LEU A 23 46.39 11.52 4.25
C LEU A 23 47.01 12.18 3.00
N HIS A 24 47.13 11.44 1.89
CA HIS A 24 47.77 11.91 0.64
C HIS A 24 46.81 12.10 -0.51
N MET A 25 45.47 11.91 -0.29
CA MET A 25 44.46 12.11 -1.28
C MET A 25 44.05 13.57 -1.40
N ASP A 26 43.75 13.99 -2.64
CA ASP A 26 43.12 15.28 -2.92
C ASP A 26 41.69 15.29 -2.31
N ASP A 27 41.24 16.45 -1.83
CA ASP A 27 39.93 16.65 -1.24
C ASP A 27 38.78 16.17 -2.15
N ARG A 28 38.98 16.24 -3.46
CA ARG A 28 38.01 15.77 -4.45
C ARG A 28 37.95 14.24 -4.54
N GLU A 29 39.08 13.58 -4.56
CA GLU A 29 39.16 12.11 -4.57
C GLU A 29 38.60 11.54 -3.28
N MET A 30 38.86 12.20 -2.14
CA MET A 30 38.28 11.82 -0.85
C MET A 30 36.78 11.93 -0.83
N LEU A 31 36.19 12.99 -1.38
CA LEU A 31 34.73 13.15 -1.51
C LEU A 31 34.12 12.09 -2.41
N GLU A 32 34.76 11.76 -3.54
CA GLU A 32 34.31 10.69 -4.43
C GLU A 32 34.33 9.32 -3.72
N GLN A 33 35.39 8.97 -2.99
CA GLN A 33 35.44 7.70 -2.24
C GLN A 33 34.42 7.64 -1.09
N VAL A 34 34.21 8.72 -0.36
CA VAL A 34 33.17 8.79 0.68
C VAL A 34 31.79 8.62 0.07
N PHE A 35 31.55 9.26 -1.09
CA PHE A 35 30.29 9.15 -1.80
C PHE A 35 30.03 7.71 -2.28
N ASP A 36 31.03 7.06 -2.89
CA ASP A 36 30.94 5.67 -3.35
C ASP A 36 30.70 4.70 -2.17
N LYS A 37 31.39 4.93 -1.05
CA LYS A 37 31.21 4.09 0.15
C LYS A 37 29.83 4.27 0.78
N LEU A 38 29.33 5.51 0.85
CA LEU A 38 27.97 5.79 1.31
C LEU A 38 26.92 5.16 0.39
N HIS A 39 27.17 5.17 -0.92
CA HIS A 39 26.29 4.54 -1.91
C HIS A 39 26.27 3.03 -1.75
N GLU A 40 27.45 2.39 -1.62
CA GLU A 40 27.59 0.95 -1.36
C GLU A 40 26.88 0.52 -0.06
N VAL A 41 27.10 1.26 1.03
CA VAL A 41 26.43 0.99 2.32
C VAL A 41 24.93 1.18 2.23
N SER A 42 24.46 2.18 1.48
CA SER A 42 23.04 2.43 1.27
C SER A 42 22.37 1.29 0.49
N ILE A 43 23.01 0.84 -0.60
CA ILE A 43 22.55 -0.31 -1.40
C ILE A 43 22.56 -1.59 -0.54
N SER A 44 23.63 -1.86 0.19
CA SER A 44 23.74 -3.05 1.04
C SER A 44 22.66 -3.09 2.12
N ARG A 45 22.36 -1.94 2.76
CA ARG A 45 21.27 -1.84 3.74
C ARG A 45 19.88 -2.04 3.10
N ALA A 46 19.66 -1.48 1.90
CA ALA A 46 18.41 -1.69 1.18
C ALA A 46 18.19 -3.16 0.84
N LEU A 47 19.21 -3.84 0.28
CA LEU A 47 19.18 -5.27 -0.04
C LEU A 47 19.00 -6.15 1.19
N LYS A 48 19.66 -5.81 2.32
CA LYS A 48 19.48 -6.54 3.58
C LYS A 48 18.05 -6.39 4.11
N THR A 49 17.50 -5.18 4.10
CA THR A 49 16.12 -4.93 4.55
C THR A 49 15.12 -5.66 3.66
N GLU A 50 15.34 -5.69 2.36
CA GLU A 50 14.51 -6.42 1.40
C GLU A 50 14.59 -7.93 1.65
N ALA A 51 15.79 -8.48 1.86
CA ALA A 51 15.99 -9.90 2.20
C ALA A 51 15.34 -10.28 3.54
N GLU A 52 15.41 -9.42 4.55
CA GLU A 52 14.75 -9.62 5.85
C GLU A 52 13.21 -9.57 5.70
N LEU A 53 12.68 -8.67 4.88
CA LEU A 53 11.24 -8.62 4.56
C LEU A 53 10.79 -9.87 3.81
N HIS A 54 11.54 -10.32 2.81
CA HIS A 54 11.27 -11.57 2.11
C HIS A 54 11.35 -12.80 3.04
N ALA A 55 12.33 -12.84 3.95
CA ALA A 55 12.43 -13.92 4.93
C ALA A 55 11.25 -13.92 5.91
N LEU A 56 10.78 -12.76 6.35
CA LEU A 56 9.58 -12.62 7.19
C LEU A 56 8.30 -12.99 6.45
N GLN A 57 8.17 -12.61 5.18
CA GLN A 57 7.04 -12.99 4.32
C GLN A 57 7.00 -14.51 4.08
N ASN A 58 8.16 -15.15 3.90
CA ASN A 58 8.26 -16.60 3.71
C ASN A 58 8.00 -17.42 4.98
N GLN A 59 7.93 -16.80 6.18
CA GLN A 59 7.55 -17.54 7.41
C GLN A 59 6.08 -17.98 7.41
N ILE A 60 5.23 -17.32 6.63
CA ILE A 60 3.88 -17.83 6.33
C ILE A 60 4.01 -18.66 5.06
N ASN A 61 3.97 -20.00 5.17
CA ASN A 61 4.01 -20.86 3.99
C ASN A 61 2.73 -20.64 3.13
N PRO A 62 2.84 -19.94 1.97
CA PRO A 62 1.66 -19.64 1.16
C PRO A 62 0.93 -20.90 0.69
N HIS A 63 1.69 -21.92 0.35
CA HIS A 63 1.16 -23.21 -0.10
C HIS A 63 0.35 -23.92 1.00
N PHE A 64 0.78 -23.83 2.26
CA PHE A 64 0.01 -24.37 3.38
C PHE A 64 -1.34 -23.66 3.54
N LEU A 65 -1.37 -22.32 3.41
CA LEU A 65 -2.62 -21.56 3.49
C LEU A 65 -3.57 -21.92 2.35
N TYR A 66 -3.10 -21.97 1.11
CA TYR A 66 -3.94 -22.38 -0.02
C TYR A 66 -4.50 -23.77 0.13
N ASN A 67 -3.66 -24.74 0.49
CA ASN A 67 -4.08 -26.12 0.69
C ASN A 67 -5.11 -26.24 1.83
N THR A 68 -4.92 -25.48 2.91
CA THR A 68 -5.87 -25.47 4.03
C THR A 68 -7.22 -24.90 3.62
N LEU A 69 -7.24 -23.79 2.90
CA LEU A 69 -8.47 -23.17 2.39
C LEU A 69 -9.18 -24.07 1.38
N GLU A 70 -8.44 -24.77 0.50
CA GLU A 70 -9.01 -25.72 -0.44
C GLU A 70 -9.62 -26.96 0.27
N ILE A 71 -9.01 -27.44 1.36
CA ILE A 71 -9.59 -28.48 2.19
C ILE A 71 -10.88 -28.02 2.86
N ILE A 72 -10.91 -26.78 3.37
CA ILE A 72 -12.11 -26.17 3.97
C ILE A 72 -13.21 -26.07 2.91
N ARG A 73 -12.91 -25.51 1.74
CA ARG A 73 -13.84 -25.39 0.60
C ARG A 73 -14.42 -26.74 0.20
N SER A 74 -13.57 -27.72 -0.02
CA SER A 74 -13.97 -29.08 -0.41
C SER A 74 -14.84 -29.77 0.63
N ARG A 75 -14.57 -29.57 1.94
CA ARG A 75 -15.40 -30.10 3.02
C ARG A 75 -16.74 -29.39 3.12
N ALA A 76 -16.77 -28.08 2.96
CA ALA A 76 -17.98 -27.27 2.98
C ALA A 76 -18.92 -27.69 1.84
N MET A 77 -18.40 -27.81 0.61
CA MET A 77 -19.16 -28.31 -0.55
C MET A 77 -19.79 -29.70 -0.29
N ARG A 78 -19.01 -30.64 0.27
CA ARG A 78 -19.56 -32.00 0.58
C ARG A 78 -20.64 -32.01 1.64
N ARG A 79 -20.70 -30.95 2.48
CA ARG A 79 -21.72 -30.80 3.54
C ARG A 79 -22.88 -29.89 3.12
N GLY A 80 -22.90 -29.41 1.90
CA GLY A 80 -23.90 -28.47 1.40
C GLY A 80 -23.81 -27.07 2.02
N SER A 81 -22.65 -26.69 2.57
CA SER A 81 -22.40 -25.35 3.14
C SER A 81 -21.76 -24.47 2.06
N GLU A 82 -22.56 -24.01 1.12
CA GLU A 82 -22.09 -23.23 -0.05
C GLU A 82 -21.46 -21.90 0.39
N ASP A 83 -22.02 -21.24 1.39
CA ASP A 83 -21.52 -19.99 1.99
C ASP A 83 -20.08 -20.13 2.53
N VAL A 84 -19.80 -21.21 3.24
CA VAL A 84 -18.44 -21.47 3.76
C VAL A 84 -17.47 -21.80 2.62
N ALA A 85 -17.94 -22.49 1.58
CA ALA A 85 -17.13 -22.81 0.42
C ALA A 85 -16.74 -21.54 -0.35
N GLU A 86 -17.69 -20.64 -0.59
CA GLU A 86 -17.49 -19.37 -1.27
C GLU A 86 -16.55 -18.43 -0.48
N MET A 87 -16.73 -18.35 0.84
CA MET A 87 -15.81 -17.58 1.70
C MET A 87 -14.37 -18.12 1.66
N ALA A 88 -14.21 -19.46 1.70
CA ALA A 88 -12.89 -20.06 1.65
C ALA A 88 -12.19 -19.82 0.29
N GLU A 89 -12.94 -19.86 -0.80
CA GLU A 89 -12.44 -19.54 -2.13
C GLU A 89 -12.01 -18.08 -2.24
N ALA A 90 -12.88 -17.13 -1.86
CA ALA A 90 -12.59 -15.70 -1.88
C ALA A 90 -11.35 -15.36 -1.05
N LEU A 91 -11.22 -15.95 0.15
CA LEU A 91 -10.05 -15.76 1.00
C LEU A 91 -8.78 -16.32 0.35
N GLY A 92 -8.87 -17.48 -0.33
CA GLY A 92 -7.77 -18.04 -1.10
C GLY A 92 -7.31 -17.12 -2.24
N MET A 93 -8.26 -16.49 -2.95
CA MET A 93 -7.95 -15.53 -4.01
C MET A 93 -7.28 -14.25 -3.47
N LEU A 94 -7.77 -13.68 -2.37
CA LEU A 94 -7.13 -12.53 -1.70
C LEU A 94 -5.68 -12.83 -1.30
N PHE A 95 -5.43 -13.98 -0.67
CA PHE A 95 -4.06 -14.37 -0.30
C PHE A 95 -3.17 -14.56 -1.53
N ARG A 96 -3.69 -15.20 -2.57
CA ARG A 96 -2.94 -15.39 -3.83
C ARG A 96 -2.52 -14.06 -4.44
N TYR A 97 -3.45 -13.09 -4.48
CA TYR A 97 -3.18 -11.76 -5.00
C TYR A 97 -2.10 -11.04 -4.18
N CYS A 98 -2.18 -11.07 -2.86
CA CYS A 98 -1.22 -10.41 -1.96
C CYS A 98 0.19 -11.02 -2.03
N ILE A 99 0.30 -12.35 -2.21
CA ILE A 99 1.58 -13.06 -2.09
C ILE A 99 2.31 -13.15 -3.43
N ASN A 100 1.58 -13.35 -4.52
CA ASN A 100 2.20 -13.59 -5.84
C ASN A 100 2.59 -12.32 -6.58
N SER A 101 2.24 -11.13 -6.08
CA SER A 101 2.52 -9.86 -6.74
C SER A 101 3.18 -8.82 -5.81
N PRO A 102 4.25 -9.18 -5.05
CA PRO A 102 4.90 -8.21 -4.17
C PRO A 102 5.62 -7.14 -5.01
N GLY A 103 5.13 -5.89 -4.93
CA GLY A 103 5.79 -4.75 -5.56
C GLY A 103 5.63 -4.62 -7.07
N GLU A 104 4.69 -5.34 -7.69
CA GLU A 104 4.39 -5.28 -9.11
C GLU A 104 3.21 -4.35 -9.43
N LEU A 105 3.04 -4.04 -10.70
CA LEU A 105 1.84 -3.40 -11.23
C LEU A 105 0.81 -4.48 -11.57
N ALA A 106 -0.45 -4.17 -11.31
CA ALA A 106 -1.60 -4.96 -11.70
C ALA A 106 -2.48 -4.16 -12.65
N THR A 107 -3.36 -4.82 -13.39
CA THR A 107 -4.41 -4.13 -14.15
C THR A 107 -5.53 -3.66 -13.24
N LEU A 108 -6.30 -2.66 -13.66
CA LEU A 108 -7.51 -2.23 -12.96
C LEU A 108 -8.47 -3.41 -12.77
N ALA A 109 -8.63 -4.26 -13.78
CA ALA A 109 -9.47 -5.46 -13.71
C ALA A 109 -9.05 -6.37 -12.54
N GLN A 110 -7.75 -6.63 -12.36
CA GLN A 110 -7.23 -7.46 -11.28
C GLN A 110 -7.45 -6.83 -9.89
N GLU A 111 -7.29 -5.51 -9.77
CA GLU A 111 -7.58 -4.80 -8.52
C GLU A 111 -9.07 -4.83 -8.17
N LEU A 112 -9.97 -4.69 -9.17
CA LEU A 112 -11.41 -4.80 -8.98
C LEU A 112 -11.82 -6.22 -8.55
N ASP A 113 -11.28 -7.25 -9.19
CA ASP A 113 -11.51 -8.64 -8.80
C ASP A 113 -11.09 -8.88 -7.34
N ASN A 114 -9.95 -8.33 -6.93
CA ASN A 114 -9.50 -8.41 -5.55
C ASN A 114 -10.46 -7.68 -4.58
N VAL A 115 -10.98 -6.51 -4.96
CA VAL A 115 -12.01 -5.79 -4.19
C VAL A 115 -13.29 -6.61 -4.09
N HIS A 116 -13.74 -7.26 -5.16
CA HIS A 116 -14.95 -8.10 -5.15
C HIS A 116 -14.80 -9.27 -4.18
N HIS A 117 -13.66 -9.97 -4.18
CA HIS A 117 -13.39 -11.04 -3.22
C HIS A 117 -13.37 -10.54 -1.77
N TYR A 118 -12.78 -9.34 -1.53
CA TYR A 118 -12.81 -8.72 -0.21
C TYR A 118 -14.25 -8.40 0.23
N LEU A 119 -15.04 -7.75 -0.63
CA LEU A 119 -16.43 -7.37 -0.33
C LEU A 119 -17.34 -8.60 -0.12
N LEU A 120 -17.11 -9.69 -0.83
CA LEU A 120 -17.82 -10.94 -0.63
C LEU A 120 -17.66 -11.43 0.82
N ILE A 121 -16.43 -11.49 1.33
CA ILE A 121 -16.17 -11.87 2.72
C ILE A 121 -16.83 -10.90 3.70
N GLN A 122 -16.78 -9.59 3.40
CA GLN A 122 -17.40 -8.59 4.27
C GLN A 122 -18.94 -8.69 4.29
N ARG A 123 -19.57 -9.12 3.19
CA ARG A 123 -21.03 -9.39 3.15
C ARG A 123 -21.41 -10.51 4.11
N TYR A 124 -20.65 -11.59 4.19
CA TYR A 124 -20.90 -12.66 5.17
C TYR A 124 -20.75 -12.17 6.63
N ARG A 125 -19.87 -11.21 6.86
CA ARG A 125 -19.64 -10.65 8.21
C ARG A 125 -20.69 -9.63 8.61
N TYR A 126 -21.11 -8.76 7.69
CA TYR A 126 -21.93 -7.59 7.98
C TYR A 126 -23.36 -7.69 7.42
N GLY A 127 -23.67 -8.71 6.60
CA GLY A 127 -24.95 -8.85 5.94
C GLY A 127 -25.25 -7.68 5.00
N ASP A 128 -26.51 -7.28 4.97
CA ASP A 128 -27.02 -6.20 4.11
C ASP A 128 -26.77 -4.78 4.68
N ARG A 129 -25.84 -4.65 5.63
CA ARG A 129 -25.52 -3.35 6.25
C ARG A 129 -24.80 -2.39 5.32
N PHE A 130 -24.34 -2.84 4.17
CA PHE A 130 -23.76 -1.97 3.15
C PHE A 130 -24.11 -2.41 1.74
N THR A 131 -24.14 -1.44 0.84
CA THR A 131 -24.24 -1.65 -0.61
C THR A 131 -22.97 -1.14 -1.28
N TYR A 132 -22.58 -1.80 -2.37
CA TYR A 132 -21.46 -1.41 -3.20
C TYR A 132 -21.90 -1.26 -4.65
N GLU A 133 -21.55 -0.15 -5.27
CA GLU A 133 -21.82 0.14 -6.67
C GLU A 133 -20.55 0.56 -7.39
N GLU A 134 -20.41 0.10 -8.64
CA GLU A 134 -19.33 0.47 -9.55
C GLU A 134 -19.89 1.24 -10.75
N HIS A 135 -19.16 2.29 -11.12
CA HIS A 135 -19.42 3.05 -12.33
C HIS A 135 -18.10 3.20 -13.09
N ILE A 136 -17.93 2.44 -14.15
CA ILE A 136 -16.76 2.46 -15.02
C ILE A 136 -17.17 3.10 -16.33
N GLU A 137 -16.53 4.23 -16.67
CA GLU A 137 -16.88 5.04 -17.82
C GLU A 137 -16.69 4.29 -19.14
N ASN A 138 -15.60 3.52 -19.25
CA ASN A 138 -15.24 2.79 -20.46
C ASN A 138 -14.47 1.51 -20.10
N GLU A 139 -14.73 0.41 -20.80
CA GLU A 139 -13.99 -0.85 -20.62
C GLU A 139 -12.50 -0.75 -20.97
N ASP A 140 -12.13 0.19 -21.84
CA ASP A 140 -10.73 0.44 -22.22
C ASP A 140 -9.80 0.78 -21.03
N VAL A 141 -10.37 1.22 -19.88
CA VAL A 141 -9.58 1.53 -18.67
C VAL A 141 -9.20 0.29 -17.87
N MET A 142 -9.82 -0.86 -18.15
CA MET A 142 -9.59 -2.11 -17.39
C MET A 142 -8.16 -2.63 -17.47
N ASP A 143 -7.47 -2.36 -18.58
CA ASP A 143 -6.06 -2.72 -18.78
C ASP A 143 -5.09 -1.68 -18.21
N SER A 144 -5.59 -0.62 -17.55
CA SER A 144 -4.73 0.40 -16.96
C SER A 144 -3.94 -0.17 -15.79
N SER A 145 -2.64 0.16 -15.74
CA SER A 145 -1.71 -0.34 -14.72
C SER A 145 -1.78 0.47 -13.44
N LEU A 146 -1.90 -0.24 -12.31
CA LEU A 146 -1.86 0.32 -10.94
C LEU A 146 -0.87 -0.46 -10.08
N PRO A 147 -0.29 0.15 -9.04
CA PRO A 147 0.43 -0.62 -8.03
C PRO A 147 -0.52 -1.59 -7.32
N VAL A 148 -0.10 -2.84 -7.15
CA VAL A 148 -0.86 -3.88 -6.43
C VAL A 148 -1.35 -3.38 -5.07
N MET A 149 -2.56 -3.75 -4.65
CA MET A 149 -3.18 -3.31 -3.39
C MET A 149 -3.42 -1.79 -3.33
N THR A 150 -3.84 -1.20 -4.44
CA THR A 150 -4.24 0.22 -4.49
C THR A 150 -5.69 0.40 -4.08
N LEU A 151 -6.64 -0.38 -4.64
CA LEU A 151 -8.07 -0.16 -4.43
C LEU A 151 -8.60 -0.77 -3.13
N GLN A 152 -8.16 -1.96 -2.75
CA GLN A 152 -8.67 -2.64 -1.55
C GLN A 152 -8.54 -1.78 -0.28
N PRO A 153 -7.41 -1.12 0.03
CA PRO A 153 -7.31 -0.26 1.21
C PRO A 153 -8.27 0.92 1.21
N LEU A 154 -8.67 1.42 0.03
CA LEU A 154 -9.65 2.50 -0.08
C LEU A 154 -11.05 2.01 0.32
N VAL A 155 -11.45 0.85 -0.21
CA VAL A 155 -12.74 0.22 0.10
C VAL A 155 -12.79 -0.25 1.55
N GLU A 156 -11.67 -0.78 2.07
CA GLU A 156 -11.55 -1.15 3.49
C GLU A 156 -11.73 0.07 4.41
N ASN A 157 -11.14 1.21 4.08
CA ASN A 157 -11.33 2.44 4.82
C ASN A 157 -12.80 2.92 4.78
N ALA A 158 -13.43 2.91 3.62
CA ALA A 158 -14.83 3.27 3.46
C ALA A 158 -15.74 2.39 4.33
N LEU A 159 -15.50 1.07 4.32
CA LEU A 159 -16.29 0.12 5.10
C LEU A 159 -16.03 0.25 6.61
N SER A 160 -14.76 0.22 7.04
CA SER A 160 -14.39 0.13 8.44
C SER A 160 -14.55 1.43 9.20
N HIS A 161 -14.23 2.56 8.59
CA HIS A 161 -14.23 3.89 9.21
C HIS A 161 -15.47 4.71 8.83
N GLY A 162 -16.00 4.51 7.62
CA GLY A 162 -17.20 5.18 7.15
C GLY A 162 -18.46 4.49 7.65
N ILE A 163 -18.74 3.32 7.14
CA ILE A 163 -20.05 2.67 7.23
C ILE A 163 -20.27 1.92 8.53
N ASN A 164 -19.28 1.17 9.03
CA ASN A 164 -19.44 0.34 10.24
C ASN A 164 -19.81 1.13 11.50
N ARG A 165 -19.61 2.43 11.49
CA ARG A 165 -20.00 3.35 12.59
C ARG A 165 -21.42 3.86 12.47
N ARG A 166 -22.14 3.57 11.38
CA ARG A 166 -23.56 3.94 11.20
C ARG A 166 -24.48 2.80 11.63
N VAL A 167 -25.63 3.15 12.19
CA VAL A 167 -26.66 2.18 12.58
C VAL A 167 -27.47 1.72 11.37
N ASP A 168 -27.75 2.62 10.43
CA ASP A 168 -28.66 2.43 9.32
C ASP A 168 -28.00 1.80 8.06
N GLY A 169 -26.75 1.33 8.20
CA GLY A 169 -25.98 0.86 7.07
C GLY A 169 -25.44 1.98 6.18
N GLY A 170 -24.85 1.60 5.06
CA GLY A 170 -24.26 2.59 4.17
C GLY A 170 -24.05 2.13 2.74
N LYS A 171 -23.56 3.06 1.93
CA LYS A 171 -23.26 2.84 0.52
C LYS A 171 -21.83 3.21 0.23
N ILE A 172 -21.15 2.35 -0.52
CA ILE A 172 -19.84 2.63 -1.12
C ILE A 172 -20.06 2.73 -2.62
N THR A 173 -19.57 3.78 -3.23
CA THR A 173 -19.61 3.96 -4.68
C THR A 173 -18.19 4.13 -5.21
N MET A 174 -17.79 3.27 -6.14
CA MET A 174 -16.52 3.41 -6.87
C MET A 174 -16.83 3.96 -8.27
N ARG A 175 -16.08 5.00 -8.67
CA ARG A 175 -16.14 5.56 -10.04
C ARG A 175 -14.78 5.53 -10.65
N VAL A 176 -14.70 5.15 -11.91
CA VAL A 176 -13.49 5.13 -12.71
C VAL A 176 -13.72 5.94 -13.96
N GLU A 177 -12.94 6.99 -14.13
CA GLU A 177 -13.09 7.96 -15.21
C GLU A 177 -11.75 8.23 -15.88
N SER A 178 -11.77 8.41 -17.20
CA SER A 178 -10.61 8.81 -17.99
C SER A 178 -10.65 10.32 -18.23
N ILE A 179 -9.69 11.06 -17.67
CA ILE A 179 -9.63 12.52 -17.80
C ILE A 179 -8.34 12.89 -18.54
N GLY A 180 -8.45 13.01 -19.86
CA GLY A 180 -7.31 13.26 -20.76
C GLY A 180 -6.33 12.10 -20.74
N SER A 181 -5.09 12.31 -20.26
CA SER A 181 -4.07 11.26 -20.10
C SER A 181 -4.01 10.66 -18.69
N ARG A 182 -5.03 10.92 -17.87
CA ARG A 182 -5.09 10.48 -16.48
C ARG A 182 -6.27 9.54 -16.27
N LEU A 183 -6.05 8.52 -15.46
CA LEU A 183 -7.08 7.70 -14.87
C LEU A 183 -7.40 8.26 -13.48
N GLN A 184 -8.65 8.57 -13.24
CA GLN A 184 -9.14 8.97 -11.91
C GLN A 184 -10.06 7.89 -11.37
N ILE A 185 -9.74 7.43 -10.16
CA ILE A 185 -10.56 6.45 -9.44
C ILE A 185 -11.01 7.10 -8.14
N SER A 186 -12.30 7.19 -7.92
CA SER A 186 -12.87 7.69 -6.67
C SER A 186 -13.63 6.61 -5.93
N VAL A 187 -13.41 6.53 -4.62
CA VAL A 187 -14.20 5.70 -3.70
C VAL A 187 -14.90 6.63 -2.74
N GLU A 188 -16.21 6.65 -2.81
CA GLU A 188 -17.10 7.48 -2.00
C GLU A 188 -17.87 6.60 -1.03
N ASP A 189 -17.93 6.98 0.24
CA ASP A 189 -18.81 6.42 1.25
C ASP A 189 -19.76 7.50 1.80
N ASN A 190 -20.97 7.10 2.17
CA ASN A 190 -21.92 7.93 2.89
C ASN A 190 -21.84 7.71 4.41
N GLY A 191 -20.66 7.40 4.92
CA GLY A 191 -20.39 7.07 6.32
C GLY A 191 -20.43 8.28 7.25
N VAL A 192 -19.75 8.14 8.41
CA VAL A 192 -19.69 9.21 9.42
C VAL A 192 -18.78 10.39 9.03
N GLY A 193 -18.03 10.26 7.93
CA GLY A 193 -17.07 11.28 7.53
C GLY A 193 -15.91 11.46 8.49
N ILE A 194 -15.09 12.48 8.24
CA ILE A 194 -13.89 12.82 9.01
C ILE A 194 -14.03 14.26 9.51
N ALA A 195 -13.78 14.48 10.80
CA ALA A 195 -13.75 15.82 11.38
C ALA A 195 -12.65 16.67 10.73
N GLU A 196 -12.89 17.97 10.57
CA GLU A 196 -12.02 18.91 9.85
C GLU A 196 -10.56 18.89 10.36
N ASP A 197 -10.35 18.79 11.66
CA ASP A 197 -9.01 18.74 12.26
C ASP A 197 -8.27 17.44 11.92
N GLU A 198 -8.97 16.32 11.84
CA GLU A 198 -8.41 15.04 11.46
C GLU A 198 -8.17 15.00 9.94
N LEU A 199 -9.09 15.52 9.14
CA LEU A 199 -8.93 15.64 7.69
C LEU A 199 -7.69 16.46 7.32
N ARG A 200 -7.45 17.57 8.01
CA ARG A 200 -6.23 18.38 7.83
C ARG A 200 -4.96 17.56 8.14
N ARG A 201 -4.97 16.73 9.19
CA ARG A 201 -3.84 15.83 9.52
C ARG A 201 -3.63 14.78 8.44
N VAL A 202 -4.70 14.13 7.95
CA VAL A 202 -4.63 13.15 6.87
C VAL A 202 -4.04 13.81 5.61
N ARG A 203 -4.59 14.93 5.16
CA ARG A 203 -4.08 15.66 3.98
C ARG A 203 -2.61 16.09 4.15
N LYS A 204 -2.22 16.54 5.34
CA LYS A 204 -0.82 16.87 5.65
C LYS A 204 0.07 15.63 5.52
N SER A 205 -0.33 14.49 6.06
CA SER A 205 0.44 13.26 6.00
C SER A 205 0.63 12.72 4.59
N LEU A 206 -0.34 12.95 3.67
CA LEU A 206 -0.23 12.60 2.26
C LEU A 206 0.79 13.46 1.52
N ARG A 207 1.00 14.71 1.94
CA ARG A 207 1.95 15.67 1.32
C ARG A 207 3.38 15.55 1.87
N GLU A 208 3.57 14.98 3.04
CA GLU A 208 4.89 14.85 3.68
C GLU A 208 5.78 13.82 2.99
N ARG A 209 6.97 14.30 2.50
CA ARG A 209 7.95 13.48 1.76
C ARG A 209 8.74 12.50 2.62
N SER A 210 8.94 12.77 3.91
CA SER A 210 9.84 12.01 4.78
C SER A 210 9.39 12.08 6.23
N GLY A 211 9.13 10.92 6.79
CA GLY A 211 8.95 10.70 8.21
C GLY A 211 9.03 9.20 8.47
N PRO A 212 9.65 8.75 9.57
CA PRO A 212 9.60 7.34 9.92
C PRO A 212 8.16 6.89 9.97
N ILE A 213 7.89 5.66 9.52
CA ILE A 213 6.60 5.01 9.69
C ILE A 213 6.39 4.92 11.19
N GLU A 214 5.64 5.86 11.77
CA GLU A 214 5.28 5.77 13.18
C GLU A 214 4.39 4.54 13.35
N ARG A 215 5.02 3.44 13.77
CA ARG A 215 4.35 2.25 14.29
C ARG A 215 3.78 2.58 15.67
N ARG A 216 2.75 3.41 15.75
CA ARG A 216 1.95 3.54 16.96
C ARG A 216 0.63 2.83 16.75
N ALA A 217 0.48 1.75 17.50
CA ALA A 217 -0.67 0.88 17.56
C ALA A 217 -1.84 1.57 18.32
N ASP A 218 -2.41 2.61 17.70
CA ASP A 218 -3.68 3.18 18.12
C ASP A 218 -4.67 2.98 16.97
N SER A 219 -5.67 2.17 17.18
CA SER A 219 -6.68 1.76 16.21
C SER A 219 -7.47 2.92 15.58
N SER A 220 -7.45 4.11 16.17
CA SER A 220 -8.05 5.33 15.62
C SER A 220 -7.17 6.05 14.58
N ARG A 221 -5.89 5.65 14.41
CA ARG A 221 -4.92 6.27 13.50
C ARG A 221 -4.61 5.46 12.24
N SER A 222 -5.30 4.34 12.04
CA SER A 222 -4.99 3.40 10.93
C SER A 222 -5.31 3.96 9.54
N THR A 223 -6.36 4.77 9.40
CA THR A 223 -6.84 5.34 8.12
C THR A 223 -5.75 6.16 7.41
N GLY A 224 -5.08 7.05 8.12
CA GLY A 224 -4.03 7.90 7.54
C GLY A 224 -2.80 7.12 7.08
N ILE A 225 -2.48 5.99 7.73
CA ILE A 225 -1.32 5.14 7.39
C ILE A 225 -1.57 4.38 6.08
N ALA A 226 -2.74 3.77 5.92
CA ALA A 226 -3.08 3.01 4.71
C ALA A 226 -3.09 3.89 3.46
N LEU A 227 -3.79 5.02 3.49
CA LEU A 227 -3.85 5.97 2.39
C LEU A 227 -2.47 6.56 2.04
N ARG A 228 -1.66 6.87 3.06
CA ARG A 228 -0.29 7.34 2.87
C ARG A 228 0.60 6.29 2.17
N ASN A 229 0.44 5.01 2.51
CA ASN A 229 1.17 3.93 1.86
C ASN A 229 0.77 3.78 0.39
N VAL A 230 -0.54 3.84 0.09
CA VAL A 230 -1.04 3.86 -1.29
C VAL A 230 -0.48 5.05 -2.04
N ASN A 231 -0.56 6.26 -1.47
CA ASN A 231 -0.05 7.49 -2.08
C ASN A 231 1.44 7.40 -2.42
N ARG A 232 2.27 6.95 -1.47
CA ARG A 232 3.71 6.81 -1.68
C ARG A 232 4.05 5.79 -2.76
N ARG A 233 3.33 4.68 -2.82
CA ARG A 233 3.52 3.67 -3.83
C ARG A 233 3.17 4.19 -5.22
N ILE A 234 2.06 4.92 -5.37
CA ILE A 234 1.69 5.57 -6.62
C ILE A 234 2.78 6.56 -7.05
N GLN A 235 3.24 7.41 -6.12
CA GLN A 235 4.30 8.39 -6.41
C GLN A 235 5.63 7.74 -6.76
N PHE A 236 5.94 6.59 -6.19
CA PHE A 236 7.15 5.83 -6.52
C PHE A 236 7.13 5.31 -7.96
N TYR A 237 6.00 4.76 -8.42
CA TYR A 237 5.89 4.22 -9.78
C TYR A 237 5.67 5.28 -10.86
N PHE A 238 4.90 6.32 -10.55
CA PHE A 238 4.41 7.24 -11.60
C PHE A 238 4.84 8.69 -11.41
N GLY A 239 5.51 9.01 -10.32
CA GLY A 239 5.97 10.37 -10.02
C GLY A 239 5.01 11.17 -9.13
N MET A 240 5.54 12.29 -8.63
CA MET A 240 4.90 13.11 -7.59
C MET A 240 3.63 13.85 -8.02
N GLN A 241 3.36 13.92 -9.33
CA GLN A 241 2.16 14.53 -9.91
C GLN A 241 0.92 13.64 -9.82
N TYR A 242 1.10 12.40 -9.39
CA TYR A 242 0.07 11.40 -9.17
C TYR A 242 -0.04 11.07 -7.68
N GLY A 243 -1.12 10.44 -7.28
CA GLY A 243 -1.29 10.05 -5.88
C GLY A 243 -2.75 10.06 -5.42
N VAL A 244 -2.91 10.24 -4.11
CA VAL A 244 -4.20 10.18 -3.41
C VAL A 244 -4.57 11.54 -2.86
N ASP A 245 -5.83 11.93 -3.04
CA ASP A 245 -6.46 13.06 -2.34
C ASP A 245 -7.70 12.59 -1.58
N VAL A 246 -8.11 13.34 -0.54
CA VAL A 246 -9.23 13.00 0.33
C VAL A 246 -10.11 14.23 0.54
N ALA A 247 -11.40 14.06 0.26
CA ALA A 247 -12.45 15.01 0.61
C ALA A 247 -13.41 14.34 1.60
N SER A 248 -13.79 15.05 2.66
CA SER A 248 -14.73 14.51 3.63
C SER A 248 -15.49 15.63 4.33
N THR A 249 -16.73 15.32 4.70
CA THR A 249 -17.56 16.17 5.58
C THR A 249 -18.10 15.29 6.68
N GLN A 250 -17.93 15.71 7.91
CA GLN A 250 -18.41 14.98 9.07
C GLN A 250 -19.94 14.76 8.97
N ASP A 251 -20.38 13.55 9.31
CA ASP A 251 -21.77 13.05 9.27
C ASP A 251 -22.40 12.98 7.85
N ILE A 252 -21.61 13.25 6.80
CA ILE A 252 -22.05 13.12 5.40
C ILE A 252 -21.35 11.95 4.72
N GLY A 253 -20.01 11.89 4.78
CA GLY A 253 -19.21 10.83 4.15
C GLY A 253 -17.81 11.27 3.77
N THR A 254 -17.10 10.35 3.10
CA THR A 254 -15.73 10.55 2.64
C THR A 254 -15.60 10.15 1.17
N THR A 255 -14.82 10.91 0.43
CA THR A 255 -14.41 10.58 -0.94
C THR A 255 -12.88 10.52 -0.97
N VAL A 256 -12.33 9.38 -1.34
CA VAL A 256 -10.90 9.20 -1.62
C VAL A 256 -10.72 9.16 -3.12
N ILE A 257 -9.81 9.98 -3.64
CA ILE A 257 -9.55 10.13 -5.07
C ILE A 257 -8.12 9.68 -5.34
N VAL A 258 -7.95 8.74 -6.25
CA VAL A 258 -6.67 8.29 -6.80
C VAL A 258 -6.52 8.84 -8.20
N THR A 259 -5.38 9.46 -8.48
CA THR A 259 -5.02 9.93 -9.82
C THR A 259 -3.78 9.20 -10.29
N LEU A 260 -3.83 8.61 -11.48
CA LEU A 260 -2.79 7.80 -12.12
C LEU A 260 -2.60 8.24 -13.58
N PRO A 261 -1.46 7.93 -14.22
CA PRO A 261 -1.38 8.01 -15.68
C PRO A 261 -2.26 6.92 -16.30
N GLN A 262 -2.95 7.23 -17.38
CA GLN A 262 -3.63 6.21 -18.16
C GLN A 262 -2.60 5.45 -19.01
N MET A 263 -2.06 4.37 -18.47
CA MET A 263 -1.09 3.50 -19.15
C MET A 263 -1.72 2.13 -19.32
N ARG A 264 -1.74 1.64 -20.55
CA ARG A 264 -2.12 0.24 -20.81
C ARG A 264 -0.98 -0.67 -20.35
N GLY A 265 -1.30 -1.74 -19.65
CA GLY A 265 -0.34 -2.81 -19.38
C GLY A 265 0.19 -3.40 -20.69
N ASN A 266 1.49 -3.64 -20.73
CA ASN A 266 2.11 -4.39 -21.83
C ASN A 266 1.82 -5.86 -21.70
#